data_3e816b9f6139d6ebb7dd16745f77259d
#
_entry.id   3e816b9f6139d6ebb7dd16745f77259d
#
_cell.length_a   1.000
_cell.length_b   1.000
_cell.length_c   1.000
_cell.angle_alpha   90.00
_cell.angle_beta   90.00
_cell.angle_gamma   90.00
#
_symmetry.space_group_name_H-M   'P 1'
#
loop_
_entity.id
_entity.type
_entity.pdbx_description
1 polymer ?
#
loop_
_entity_poly.entity_id
_entity_poly.type
_entity_poly.pdbx_seq_one_letter_code
_entity_poly.pdbx_strand_id
1 'polypeptide(L)'
;EHGPNFVKTMARLAGERDTVSVVSDQIGQPTWTVDLSRYIAEVLGAEVPFGTYHGTSEGETTWFGFAQAVFEELGLAPDRVRPISTDEFPQPAPRPAYSVLGHNRTDAVGVARLPHWRVRLAETVADVVRDTR
;
A
#
# COMPACT_ATOMS: atom_id res chain seq x y z
N GLU A 1 7.05 -12.55 -4.87
CA GLU A 1 5.92 -12.54 -3.92
C GLU A 1 4.88 -13.56 -4.34
N HIS A 2 4.55 -14.48 -3.44
CA HIS A 2 3.56 -15.53 -3.69
C HIS A 2 2.16 -15.06 -3.23
N GLY A 3 1.13 -15.38 -4.03
CA GLY A 3 -0.27 -15.12 -3.71
C GLY A 3 -0.82 -13.79 -4.25
N PRO A 4 -2.15 -13.61 -4.10
CA PRO A 4 -2.86 -12.42 -4.56
C PRO A 4 -2.53 -11.21 -3.68
N ASN A 5 -2.39 -10.04 -4.30
CA ASN A 5 -2.29 -8.77 -3.61
C ASN A 5 -2.99 -7.68 -4.43
N PHE A 6 -3.12 -6.48 -3.87
CA PHE A 6 -3.85 -5.39 -4.50
C PHE A 6 -3.22 -4.96 -5.84
N VAL A 7 -1.89 -4.84 -5.92
CA VAL A 7 -1.18 -4.44 -7.15
C VAL A 7 -1.40 -5.46 -8.26
N LYS A 8 -1.23 -6.75 -7.97
CA LYS A 8 -1.52 -7.84 -8.93
C LYS A 8 -2.98 -7.83 -9.37
N THR A 9 -3.90 -7.58 -8.44
CA THR A 9 -5.34 -7.49 -8.76
C THR A 9 -5.62 -6.33 -9.71
N MET A 10 -5.06 -5.14 -9.45
CA MET A 10 -5.21 -3.97 -10.34
C MET A 10 -4.60 -4.22 -11.72
N ALA A 11 -3.41 -4.80 -11.79
CA ALA A 11 -2.77 -5.14 -13.06
C ALA A 11 -3.61 -6.13 -13.90
N ARG A 12 -4.18 -7.16 -13.25
CA ARG A 12 -5.07 -8.11 -13.93
C ARG A 12 -6.35 -7.43 -14.43
N LEU A 13 -7.02 -6.67 -13.56
CA LEU A 13 -8.25 -5.96 -13.92
C LEU A 13 -8.03 -4.92 -15.02
N ALA A 14 -6.88 -4.29 -15.06
CA ALA A 14 -6.49 -3.37 -16.14
C ALA A 14 -6.44 -4.03 -17.52
N GLY A 15 -6.12 -5.32 -17.58
CA GLY A 15 -6.17 -6.10 -18.81
C GLY A 15 -7.54 -6.65 -19.17
N GLU A 16 -8.45 -6.77 -18.20
CA GLU A 16 -9.76 -7.42 -18.37
C GLU A 16 -10.91 -6.42 -18.54
N ARG A 17 -10.75 -5.15 -18.12
CA ARG A 17 -11.83 -4.15 -18.05
C ARG A 17 -11.37 -2.79 -18.55
N ASP A 18 -12.25 -2.06 -19.20
CA ASP A 18 -11.99 -0.69 -19.63
C ASP A 18 -11.86 0.27 -18.45
N THR A 19 -12.67 0.08 -17.41
CA THR A 19 -12.64 0.85 -16.16
C THR A 19 -12.71 -0.04 -14.92
N VAL A 20 -12.14 0.42 -13.81
CA VAL A 20 -12.16 -0.26 -12.50
C VAL A 20 -12.63 0.71 -11.43
N SER A 21 -13.68 0.34 -10.70
CA SER A 21 -14.18 1.13 -9.57
C SER A 21 -13.45 0.77 -8.28
N VAL A 22 -12.96 1.78 -7.55
CA VAL A 22 -12.18 1.60 -6.32
C VAL A 22 -12.60 2.60 -5.25
N VAL A 23 -12.69 2.14 -4.00
CA VAL A 23 -13.10 2.94 -2.84
C VAL A 23 -12.15 4.13 -2.63
N SER A 24 -12.71 5.33 -2.48
CA SER A 24 -11.97 6.60 -2.39
C SER A 24 -12.03 7.29 -1.03
N ASP A 25 -12.80 6.77 -0.07
CA ASP A 25 -13.05 7.32 1.27
C ASP A 25 -12.39 6.51 2.39
N GLN A 26 -11.46 5.61 2.06
CA GLN A 26 -10.63 4.86 3.01
C GLN A 26 -9.17 5.21 2.80
N ILE A 27 -8.54 5.87 3.79
CA ILE A 27 -7.16 6.32 3.75
C ILE A 27 -6.28 5.39 4.59
N GLY A 28 -5.13 5.00 4.04
CA GLY A 28 -4.14 4.15 4.69
C GLY A 28 -2.73 4.33 4.14
N GLN A 29 -1.85 3.41 4.48
CA GLN A 29 -0.44 3.43 4.09
C GLN A 29 -0.09 2.11 3.39
N PRO A 30 -0.09 2.05 2.05
CA PRO A 30 0.40 0.87 1.35
C PRO A 30 1.83 0.53 1.77
N THR A 31 2.05 -0.69 2.24
CA THR A 31 3.34 -1.10 2.80
C THR A 31 3.84 -2.35 2.13
N TRP A 32 5.06 -2.30 1.59
CA TRP A 32 5.70 -3.45 0.97
C TRP A 32 6.28 -4.39 2.03
N THR A 33 5.96 -5.68 1.92
CA THR A 33 6.34 -6.70 2.91
C THR A 33 7.86 -6.86 3.09
N VAL A 34 8.64 -6.61 2.04
CA VAL A 34 10.12 -6.69 2.12
C VAL A 34 10.67 -5.56 2.99
N ASP A 35 10.16 -4.33 2.84
CA ASP A 35 10.57 -3.22 3.69
C ASP A 35 10.12 -3.43 5.13
N LEU A 36 8.90 -3.93 5.33
CA LEU A 36 8.41 -4.29 6.67
C LEU A 36 9.29 -5.36 7.33
N SER A 37 9.71 -6.38 6.59
CA SER A 37 10.60 -7.43 7.11
C SER A 37 11.95 -6.87 7.53
N ARG A 38 12.53 -5.95 6.74
CA ARG A 38 13.79 -5.27 7.08
C ARG A 38 13.63 -4.42 8.33
N TYR A 39 12.55 -3.64 8.40
CA TYR A 39 12.23 -2.80 9.56
C TYR A 39 12.09 -3.64 10.84
N ILE A 40 11.40 -4.78 10.79
CA ILE A 40 11.27 -5.69 11.93
C ILE A 40 12.66 -6.18 12.39
N ALA A 41 13.52 -6.60 11.46
CA ALA A 41 14.87 -7.04 11.78
C ALA A 41 15.71 -5.92 12.41
N GLU A 42 15.58 -4.68 11.91
CA GLU A 42 16.27 -3.50 12.43
C GLU A 42 15.81 -3.17 13.86
N VAL A 43 14.50 -3.11 14.11
CA VAL A 43 13.93 -2.88 15.45
C VAL A 43 14.41 -3.95 16.46
N LEU A 44 14.43 -5.23 16.07
CA LEU A 44 14.87 -6.32 16.91
C LEU A 44 16.38 -6.28 17.20
N GLY A 45 17.19 -5.77 16.26
CA GLY A 45 18.64 -5.66 16.41
C GLY A 45 19.10 -4.39 17.11
N ALA A 46 18.26 -3.38 17.25
CA ALA A 46 18.64 -2.04 17.74
C ALA A 46 18.57 -1.88 19.27
N GLU A 47 18.30 -2.93 20.04
CA GLU A 47 18.17 -2.88 21.53
C GLU A 47 17.25 -1.76 22.04
N VAL A 48 16.17 -1.45 21.29
CA VAL A 48 15.22 -0.40 21.62
C VAL A 48 14.30 -0.79 22.80
N PRO A 49 13.75 0.19 23.55
CA PRO A 49 12.86 -0.08 24.67
C PRO A 49 11.62 -0.89 24.24
N PHE A 50 11.20 -1.80 25.09
CA PHE A 50 9.99 -2.60 24.86
C PHE A 50 8.77 -1.73 24.57
N GLY A 51 7.96 -2.12 23.59
CA GLY A 51 6.72 -1.41 23.28
C GLY A 51 6.20 -1.66 21.86
N THR A 52 5.21 -0.87 21.45
CA THR A 52 4.62 -0.92 20.13
C THR A 52 5.35 0.00 19.15
N TYR A 53 5.80 -0.55 18.04
CA TYR A 53 6.42 0.16 16.93
C TYR A 53 5.60 -0.07 15.67
N HIS A 54 5.21 1.00 14.97
CA HIS A 54 4.42 0.88 13.76
C HIS A 54 5.35 0.79 12.54
N GLY A 55 5.22 -0.29 11.78
CA GLY A 55 6.02 -0.55 10.59
C GLY A 55 5.22 -0.32 9.32
N THR A 56 4.81 0.94 9.06
CA THR A 56 4.13 1.33 7.82
C THR A 56 5.01 2.23 6.98
N SER A 57 4.82 2.22 5.65
CA SER A 57 5.51 3.14 4.74
C SER A 57 5.16 4.59 5.04
N GLU A 58 6.04 5.51 4.70
CA GLU A 58 5.73 6.94 4.72
C GLU A 58 4.71 7.32 3.65
N GLY A 59 4.00 8.44 3.89
CA GLY A 59 2.93 8.93 3.06
C GLY A 59 1.62 8.17 3.28
N GLU A 60 0.54 8.76 2.86
CA GLU A 60 -0.81 8.19 2.93
C GLU A 60 -1.53 8.32 1.59
N THR A 61 -2.50 7.46 1.34
CA THR A 61 -3.34 7.51 0.14
C THR A 61 -4.63 6.74 0.37
N THR A 62 -5.62 6.95 -0.50
CA THR A 62 -6.81 6.11 -0.56
C THR A 62 -6.55 4.86 -1.41
N TRP A 63 -7.41 3.85 -1.30
CA TRP A 63 -7.37 2.71 -2.23
C TRP A 63 -7.50 3.17 -3.69
N PHE A 64 -8.35 4.17 -3.95
CA PHE A 64 -8.50 4.79 -5.27
C PHE A 64 -7.18 5.41 -5.75
N GLY A 65 -6.55 6.28 -4.95
CA GLY A 65 -5.27 6.90 -5.31
C GLY A 65 -4.15 5.88 -5.49
N PHE A 66 -4.14 4.80 -4.69
CA PHE A 66 -3.19 3.71 -4.87
C PHE A 66 -3.42 2.96 -6.18
N ALA A 67 -4.68 2.69 -6.55
CA ALA A 67 -5.01 2.06 -7.84
C ALA A 67 -4.61 2.93 -9.04
N GLN A 68 -4.85 4.25 -8.96
CA GLN A 68 -4.41 5.19 -10.00
C GLN A 68 -2.89 5.14 -10.18
N ALA A 69 -2.15 5.14 -9.07
CA ALA A 69 -0.71 5.04 -9.09
C ALA A 69 -0.21 3.72 -9.73
N VAL A 70 -0.90 2.60 -9.47
CA VAL A 70 -0.58 1.32 -10.15
C VAL A 70 -0.79 1.42 -11.66
N PHE A 71 -1.90 2.03 -12.10
CA PHE A 71 -2.17 2.24 -13.53
C PHE A 71 -1.09 3.12 -14.18
N GLU A 72 -0.68 4.21 -13.55
CA GLU A 72 0.40 5.08 -14.03
C GLU A 72 1.72 4.31 -14.21
N GLU A 73 2.12 3.52 -13.22
CA GLU A 73 3.34 2.70 -13.30
C GLU A 73 3.28 1.62 -14.38
N LEU A 74 2.09 1.18 -14.74
CA LEU A 74 1.87 0.25 -15.86
C LEU A 74 1.78 0.95 -17.23
N GLY A 75 1.93 2.28 -17.28
CA GLY A 75 1.79 3.08 -18.50
C GLY A 75 0.34 3.20 -18.99
N LEU A 76 -0.63 3.04 -18.08
CA LEU A 76 -2.06 3.11 -18.38
C LEU A 76 -2.66 4.42 -17.88
N ALA A 77 -3.75 4.86 -18.51
CA ALA A 77 -4.46 6.08 -18.13
C ALA A 77 -5.08 5.92 -16.72
N PRO A 78 -4.73 6.78 -15.74
CA PRO A 78 -5.24 6.68 -14.36
C PRO A 78 -6.74 7.00 -14.26
N ASP A 79 -7.32 7.71 -15.23
CA ASP A 79 -8.75 8.00 -15.31
C ASP A 79 -9.63 6.78 -15.62
N ARG A 80 -9.03 5.63 -15.99
CA ARG A 80 -9.71 4.34 -16.05
C ARG A 80 -10.10 3.82 -14.67
N VAL A 81 -9.46 4.33 -13.59
CA VAL A 81 -9.87 4.07 -12.22
C VAL A 81 -10.97 5.06 -11.84
N ARG A 82 -12.12 4.57 -11.39
CA ARG A 82 -13.28 5.36 -11.00
C ARG A 82 -13.47 5.35 -9.49
N PRO A 83 -13.66 6.50 -8.84
CA PRO A 83 -13.90 6.54 -7.40
C PRO A 83 -15.33 6.05 -7.09
N ILE A 84 -15.45 5.28 -6.02
CA ILE A 84 -16.74 4.92 -5.39
C ILE A 84 -16.61 5.12 -3.88
N SER A 85 -17.75 5.23 -3.19
CA SER A 85 -17.80 5.26 -1.74
C SER A 85 -17.74 3.86 -1.11
N THR A 86 -17.43 3.78 0.17
CA THR A 86 -17.51 2.53 0.95
C THR A 86 -18.92 1.93 0.92
N ASP A 87 -19.97 2.75 0.92
CA ASP A 87 -21.36 2.31 0.89
C ASP A 87 -21.74 1.63 -0.43
N GLU A 88 -21.08 2.00 -1.54
CA GLU A 88 -21.26 1.37 -2.85
C GLU A 88 -20.50 0.05 -2.99
N PHE A 89 -19.60 -0.25 -2.04
CA PHE A 89 -18.82 -1.50 -2.01
C PHE A 89 -18.95 -2.20 -0.65
N PRO A 90 -20.11 -2.74 -0.32
CA PRO A 90 -20.38 -3.32 1.00
C PRO A 90 -19.44 -4.49 1.29
N GLN A 91 -18.88 -4.50 2.48
CA GLN A 91 -18.01 -5.55 3.01
C GLN A 91 -18.62 -6.14 4.27
N PRO A 92 -18.38 -7.45 4.59
CA PRO A 92 -18.90 -8.08 5.80
C PRO A 92 -18.45 -7.39 7.10
N ALA A 93 -17.26 -6.79 7.11
CA ALA A 93 -16.73 -6.06 8.24
C ALA A 93 -16.61 -4.56 7.91
N PRO A 94 -17.03 -3.66 8.82
CA PRO A 94 -16.81 -2.23 8.66
C PRO A 94 -15.31 -1.92 8.53
N ARG A 95 -14.97 -1.02 7.62
CA ARG A 95 -13.59 -0.56 7.42
C ARG A 95 -13.44 0.87 7.95
N PRO A 96 -12.37 1.18 8.67
CA PRO A 96 -12.13 2.56 9.12
C PRO A 96 -11.89 3.48 7.91
N ALA A 97 -12.44 4.69 7.96
CA ALA A 97 -12.18 5.72 6.95
C ALA A 97 -10.71 6.21 6.98
N TYR A 98 -10.06 6.12 8.15
CA TYR A 98 -8.67 6.53 8.34
C TYR A 98 -7.91 5.51 9.20
N SER A 99 -6.90 4.88 8.64
CA SER A 99 -6.10 3.83 9.29
C SER A 99 -4.59 4.11 9.28
N VAL A 100 -4.21 5.38 9.08
CA VAL A 100 -2.81 5.81 9.08
C VAL A 100 -2.22 5.71 10.48
N LEU A 101 -1.01 5.16 10.58
CA LEU A 101 -0.28 4.97 11.83
C LEU A 101 0.88 5.96 11.94
N GLY A 102 1.06 6.54 13.13
CA GLY A 102 2.15 7.46 13.41
C GLY A 102 3.48 6.73 13.68
N HIS A 103 4.61 7.39 13.41
CA HIS A 103 5.96 6.85 13.57
C HIS A 103 6.75 7.46 14.74
N ASN A 104 6.10 8.23 15.64
CA ASN A 104 6.77 8.98 16.71
C ASN A 104 7.71 8.13 17.57
N ARG A 105 7.35 6.86 17.84
CA ARG A 105 8.18 5.99 18.66
C ARG A 105 9.40 5.48 17.88
N THR A 106 9.25 5.20 16.61
CA THR A 106 10.36 4.86 15.71
C THR A 106 11.39 5.99 15.67
N ASP A 107 10.92 7.23 15.48
CA ASP A 107 11.76 8.43 15.47
C ASP A 107 12.50 8.63 16.79
N ALA A 108 11.80 8.47 17.91
CA ALA A 108 12.36 8.68 19.24
C ALA A 108 13.52 7.72 19.58
N VAL A 109 13.60 6.57 18.93
CA VAL A 109 14.66 5.58 19.12
C VAL A 109 15.70 5.56 17.98
N GLY A 110 15.55 6.44 16.99
CA GLY A 110 16.50 6.58 15.89
C GLY A 110 16.50 5.44 14.87
N VAL A 111 15.45 4.59 14.85
CA VAL A 111 15.27 3.58 13.81
C VAL A 111 14.73 4.26 12.55
N ALA A 112 15.24 3.86 11.38
CA ALA A 112 14.81 4.44 10.12
C ALA A 112 13.35 4.11 9.80
N ARG A 113 12.59 5.11 9.30
CA ARG A 113 11.24 4.86 8.78
C ARG A 113 11.30 4.08 7.46
N LEU A 114 10.21 3.39 7.12
CA LEU A 114 10.09 2.79 5.81
C LEU A 114 9.98 3.88 4.73
N PRO A 115 10.49 3.62 3.52
CA PRO A 115 10.37 4.56 2.40
C PRO A 115 8.92 4.93 2.09
N HIS A 116 8.74 6.07 1.40
CA HIS A 116 7.43 6.51 0.94
C HIS A 116 6.81 5.48 -0.02
N TRP A 117 5.53 5.15 0.18
CA TRP A 117 4.83 4.10 -0.57
C TRP A 117 4.90 4.28 -2.09
N ARG A 118 4.83 5.53 -2.57
CA ARG A 118 4.85 5.84 -4.02
C ARG A 118 6.21 5.52 -4.66
N VAL A 119 7.29 5.78 -3.93
CA VAL A 119 8.66 5.42 -4.38
C VAL A 119 8.78 3.90 -4.50
N ARG A 120 8.31 3.19 -3.47
CA ARG A 120 8.38 1.73 -3.47
C ARG A 120 7.52 1.09 -4.55
N LEU A 121 6.34 1.64 -4.82
CA LEU A 121 5.51 1.17 -5.91
C LEU A 121 6.25 1.30 -7.25
N ALA A 122 6.82 2.47 -7.55
CA ALA A 122 7.56 2.71 -8.79
C ALA A 122 8.73 1.74 -8.99
N GLU A 123 9.48 1.44 -7.91
CA GLU A 123 10.62 0.53 -7.96
C GLU A 123 10.24 -0.96 -8.10
N THR A 124 9.06 -1.37 -7.62
CA THR A 124 8.74 -2.79 -7.43
C THR A 124 7.60 -3.30 -8.29
N VAL A 125 6.78 -2.44 -8.88
CA VAL A 125 5.59 -2.85 -9.64
C VAL A 125 5.90 -3.83 -10.76
N ALA A 126 6.99 -3.62 -11.50
CA ALA A 126 7.39 -4.49 -12.61
C ALA A 126 7.71 -5.92 -12.13
N ASP A 127 8.34 -6.07 -10.97
CA ASP A 127 8.67 -7.37 -10.39
C ASP A 127 7.42 -8.06 -9.84
N VAL A 128 6.56 -7.30 -9.15
CA VAL A 128 5.30 -7.79 -8.59
C VAL A 128 4.37 -8.32 -9.69
N VAL A 129 4.32 -7.66 -10.84
CA VAL A 129 3.42 -8.03 -11.96
C VAL A 129 3.99 -9.17 -12.81
N ARG A 130 5.32 -9.26 -13.00
CA ARG A 130 5.94 -10.38 -13.73
C ARG A 130 5.65 -11.75 -13.12
N ASP A 131 5.50 -11.81 -11.82
CA ASP A 131 5.22 -13.04 -11.06
C ASP A 131 3.75 -13.53 -11.19
N THR A 132 2.98 -12.90 -12.08
CA THR A 132 1.55 -13.19 -12.33
C THR A 132 1.31 -13.98 -13.62
N ARG A 133 2.36 -14.33 -14.37
CA ARG A 133 2.26 -15.11 -15.63
C ARG A 133 2.56 -16.58 -15.43
#